data_631579ef07febbcfc8dcddc038b1fb9b
#
_entry.id   631579ef07febbcfc8dcddc038b1fb9b
#
_cell.length_a   1.000
_cell.length_b   1.000
_cell.length_c   1.000
_cell.angle_alpha   90.00
_cell.angle_beta   90.00
_cell.angle_gamma   90.00
#
_symmetry.space_group_name_H-M   'P 1'
#
loop_
_entity.id
_entity.type
_entity.pdbx_description
1 polymer ?
#
loop_
_entity_poly.entity_id
_entity_poly.type
_entity_poly.pdbx_seq_one_letter_code
_entity_poly.pdbx_strand_id
1 'polypeptide(L)'
;MEFELAPAKSFYQIGQRQNQEDARYPDTDNPWPECTTFVVCDGVGGLDKGEVASATVASAIGKAMEPFDGKETFGADDFARVLGIAYRDLARRNSGESAGMATTLTFLHFHRGGVFTAHIGDSRIYQFRPRQGIVFRSYDHSLVNTLVRTGNLTPEEAVDHPQGNIITRCMGGADNENPAAATTVNITDVLPGDVFLLCSDGVLHCATDSELADLFDSELSDAERMKRLAAASESSVDNNTAIAVRVLDISRRSENLPEPPAPDDDFEAEHESDPSATRIITVAEDIAEE
;
A
#
# COMPACT_ATOMS: atom_id res chain seq x y z
N MET A 1 16.16 -7.12 -2.73
CA MET A 1 15.88 -6.25 -3.90
C MET A 1 16.40 -4.87 -3.56
N GLU A 2 16.93 -4.15 -4.53
CA GLU A 2 17.21 -2.72 -4.41
C GLU A 2 16.44 -2.04 -5.53
N PHE A 3 15.58 -1.10 -5.17
CA PHE A 3 14.67 -0.45 -6.11
C PHE A 3 15.29 0.85 -6.62
N GLU A 4 15.29 1.02 -7.94
CA GLU A 4 15.47 2.32 -8.58
C GLU A 4 14.08 2.89 -8.87
N LEU A 5 13.76 4.05 -8.28
CA LEU A 5 12.46 4.69 -8.38
C LEU A 5 12.54 5.95 -9.25
N ALA A 6 11.51 6.16 -10.07
CA ALA A 6 11.32 7.47 -10.69
C ALA A 6 10.98 8.51 -9.60
N PRO A 7 11.30 9.79 -9.80
CA PRO A 7 10.83 10.85 -8.93
C PRO A 7 9.30 10.80 -8.83
N ALA A 8 8.78 10.50 -7.65
CA ALA A 8 7.34 10.42 -7.40
C ALA A 8 6.65 11.72 -7.80
N LYS A 9 5.39 11.64 -8.18
CA LYS A 9 4.53 12.78 -8.50
C LYS A 9 3.32 12.76 -7.62
N SER A 10 2.90 13.93 -7.19
CA SER A 10 1.81 14.05 -6.24
C SER A 10 1.00 15.31 -6.55
N PHE A 11 -0.26 15.30 -6.14
CA PHE A 11 -1.11 16.47 -6.03
C PHE A 11 -1.90 16.44 -4.72
N TYR A 12 -2.40 17.63 -4.34
CA TYR A 12 -3.05 17.88 -3.07
C TYR A 12 -4.05 19.02 -3.28
N GLN A 13 -5.33 18.69 -3.40
CA GLN A 13 -6.36 19.61 -3.84
C GLN A 13 -7.52 19.65 -2.85
N ILE A 14 -8.07 20.85 -2.66
CA ILE A 14 -9.17 21.08 -1.71
C ILE A 14 -10.53 20.61 -2.26
N GLY A 15 -10.68 20.48 -3.61
CA GLY A 15 -11.96 20.19 -4.23
C GLY A 15 -12.99 21.26 -3.91
N GLN A 16 -14.22 20.84 -3.61
CA GLN A 16 -15.33 21.76 -3.25
C GLN A 16 -15.48 21.98 -1.74
N ARG A 17 -14.58 21.43 -0.91
CA ARG A 17 -14.57 21.61 0.55
C ARG A 17 -14.10 23.01 0.94
N GLN A 18 -14.41 23.44 2.17
CA GLN A 18 -13.92 24.70 2.73
C GLN A 18 -12.52 24.55 3.36
N ASN A 19 -12.25 23.36 3.91
CA ASN A 19 -10.99 23.02 4.56
C ASN A 19 -10.32 21.86 3.82
N GLN A 20 -9.00 21.79 3.92
CA GLN A 20 -8.24 20.66 3.45
C GLN A 20 -7.97 19.74 4.64
N GLU A 21 -8.63 18.59 4.65
CA GLU A 21 -8.54 17.59 5.71
C GLU A 21 -7.65 16.39 5.34
N ASP A 22 -7.25 16.29 4.05
CA ASP A 22 -6.21 15.34 3.66
C ASP A 22 -4.84 15.76 4.18
N ALA A 23 -3.93 14.79 4.29
CA ALA A 23 -2.51 15.00 4.49
C ALA A 23 -1.70 13.94 3.77
N ARG A 24 -0.43 14.26 3.46
CA ARG A 24 0.46 13.33 2.77
C ARG A 24 1.88 13.39 3.33
N TYR A 25 2.64 12.33 3.09
CA TYR A 25 4.07 12.31 3.28
C TYR A 25 4.76 11.64 2.09
N PRO A 26 5.79 12.26 1.49
CA PRO A 26 6.28 13.61 1.77
C PRO A 26 5.24 14.70 1.43
N ASP A 27 5.24 15.79 2.19
CA ASP A 27 4.33 16.93 1.95
C ASP A 27 4.91 17.85 0.86
N THR A 28 4.94 17.34 -0.35
CA THR A 28 5.45 18.05 -1.55
C THR A 28 4.93 17.38 -2.82
N ASP A 29 4.72 18.17 -3.88
CA ASP A 29 4.32 17.65 -5.20
C ASP A 29 5.45 16.90 -5.91
N ASN A 30 6.68 17.11 -5.51
CA ASN A 30 7.87 16.48 -6.09
C ASN A 30 8.76 15.94 -4.97
N PRO A 31 8.44 14.75 -4.42
CA PRO A 31 9.30 14.06 -3.47
C PRO A 31 10.73 13.87 -4.03
N TRP A 32 11.70 13.87 -3.13
CA TRP A 32 13.11 13.64 -3.51
C TRP A 32 13.31 12.22 -4.07
N PRO A 33 14.27 12.02 -4.98
CA PRO A 33 14.44 10.75 -5.73
C PRO A 33 14.68 9.53 -4.84
N GLU A 34 15.34 9.69 -3.69
CA GLU A 34 15.65 8.62 -2.74
C GLU A 34 14.50 8.33 -1.75
N CYS A 35 13.35 9.01 -1.90
CA CYS A 35 12.20 8.75 -1.05
C CYS A 35 11.63 7.36 -1.31
N THR A 36 11.62 6.54 -0.27
CA THR A 36 11.12 5.16 -0.32
C THR A 36 9.82 4.98 0.46
N THR A 37 9.33 6.01 1.15
CA THR A 37 8.13 5.95 2.00
C THR A 37 7.11 6.99 1.56
N PHE A 38 5.86 6.56 1.39
CA PHE A 38 4.75 7.40 0.97
C PHE A 38 3.52 7.13 1.84
N VAL A 39 2.83 8.21 2.20
CA VAL A 39 1.62 8.18 3.04
C VAL A 39 0.58 9.13 2.47
N VAL A 40 -0.69 8.71 2.44
CA VAL A 40 -1.85 9.57 2.28
C VAL A 40 -2.82 9.27 3.42
N CYS A 41 -3.28 10.32 4.08
CA CYS A 41 -4.25 10.29 5.16
C CYS A 41 -5.39 11.22 4.80
N ASP A 42 -6.63 10.76 4.98
CA ASP A 42 -7.85 11.51 4.75
C ASP A 42 -8.51 11.76 6.11
N GLY A 43 -8.69 13.03 6.47
CA GLY A 43 -9.33 13.40 7.71
C GLY A 43 -10.82 13.09 7.68
N VAL A 44 -11.29 12.25 8.59
CA VAL A 44 -12.69 11.80 8.59
C VAL A 44 -13.64 12.96 8.82
N GLY A 45 -14.37 13.34 7.77
CA GLY A 45 -15.32 14.44 7.78
C GLY A 45 -16.50 14.23 8.74
N GLY A 46 -17.04 15.33 9.27
CA GLY A 46 -18.15 15.33 10.24
C GLY A 46 -17.70 15.21 11.70
N LEU A 47 -16.43 15.01 11.96
CA LEU A 47 -15.77 15.16 13.24
C LEU A 47 -14.96 16.46 13.24
N ASP A 48 -14.84 17.14 14.38
CA ASP A 48 -14.02 18.35 14.46
C ASP A 48 -12.52 18.02 14.24
N LYS A 49 -11.86 18.79 13.37
CA LYS A 49 -10.39 18.77 13.19
C LYS A 49 -9.82 17.53 12.48
N GLY A 50 -10.47 17.05 11.42
CA GLY A 50 -9.97 16.00 10.53
C GLY A 50 -8.57 16.35 9.99
N GLU A 51 -8.34 17.61 9.63
CA GLU A 51 -7.05 18.15 9.17
C GLU A 51 -5.91 18.00 10.21
N VAL A 52 -6.25 18.08 11.50
CA VAL A 52 -5.26 17.88 12.57
C VAL A 52 -4.93 16.41 12.73
N ALA A 53 -5.91 15.52 12.58
CA ALA A 53 -5.70 14.08 12.67
C ALA A 53 -4.81 13.58 11.53
N SER A 54 -5.17 13.89 10.29
CA SER A 54 -4.44 13.47 9.09
C SER A 54 -3.01 13.99 9.07
N ALA A 55 -2.81 15.29 9.33
CA ALA A 55 -1.48 15.90 9.41
C ALA A 55 -0.63 15.32 10.53
N THR A 56 -1.22 15.01 11.69
CA THR A 56 -0.52 14.39 12.82
C THR A 56 -0.02 13.01 12.45
N VAL A 57 -0.89 12.17 11.86
CA VAL A 57 -0.54 10.79 11.48
C VAL A 57 0.50 10.78 10.37
N ALA A 58 0.31 11.52 9.29
CA ALA A 58 1.25 11.58 8.17
C ALA A 58 2.65 12.07 8.63
N SER A 59 2.71 13.12 9.45
CA SER A 59 3.98 13.64 9.99
C SER A 59 4.65 12.68 10.97
N ALA A 60 3.89 12.03 11.85
CA ALA A 60 4.43 11.08 12.83
C ALA A 60 5.03 9.84 12.14
N ILE A 61 4.33 9.30 11.13
CA ILE A 61 4.82 8.19 10.32
C ILE A 61 6.07 8.61 9.55
N GLY A 62 6.03 9.76 8.85
CA GLY A 62 7.16 10.25 8.08
C GLY A 62 8.44 10.35 8.93
N LYS A 63 8.35 10.94 10.13
CA LYS A 63 9.46 11.03 11.07
C LYS A 63 9.93 9.66 11.58
N ALA A 64 9.00 8.76 11.88
CA ALA A 64 9.32 7.43 12.35
C ALA A 64 10.01 6.58 11.28
N MET A 65 9.79 6.90 10.00
CA MET A 65 10.39 6.22 8.85
C MET A 65 11.76 6.77 8.44
N GLU A 66 12.23 7.91 8.98
CA GLU A 66 13.55 8.48 8.64
C GLU A 66 14.73 7.48 8.79
N PRO A 67 14.75 6.55 9.76
CA PRO A 67 15.81 5.55 9.86
C PRO A 67 15.75 4.45 8.77
N PHE A 68 14.63 4.31 8.06
CA PHE A 68 14.43 3.25 7.07
C PHE A 68 14.68 3.78 5.66
N ASP A 69 15.86 3.50 5.12
CA ASP A 69 16.28 3.97 3.78
C ASP A 69 15.97 3.00 2.63
N GLY A 70 15.18 1.95 2.91
CA GLY A 70 14.81 0.92 1.93
C GLY A 70 15.85 -0.18 1.70
N LYS A 71 17.06 -0.07 2.27
CA LYS A 71 18.14 -1.05 2.06
C LYS A 71 18.03 -2.29 2.94
N GLU A 72 17.29 -2.19 4.03
CA GLU A 72 17.02 -3.31 4.95
C GLU A 72 15.64 -3.89 4.69
N THR A 73 15.36 -5.03 5.29
CA THR A 73 14.00 -5.60 5.27
C THR A 73 13.10 -4.85 6.25
N PHE A 74 11.86 -4.64 5.85
CA PHE A 74 10.83 -4.02 6.66
C PHE A 74 9.62 -4.96 6.75
N GLY A 75 9.02 -5.10 7.92
CA GLY A 75 7.93 -6.05 8.12
C GLY A 75 6.84 -5.55 9.07
N ALA A 76 5.91 -6.45 9.39
CA ALA A 76 4.76 -6.12 10.23
C ALA A 76 5.14 -5.60 11.62
N ASP A 77 6.21 -6.13 12.23
CA ASP A 77 6.68 -5.70 13.55
C ASP A 77 7.29 -4.29 13.51
N ASP A 78 8.03 -3.97 12.43
CA ASP A 78 8.57 -2.62 12.21
C ASP A 78 7.43 -1.63 12.03
N PHE A 79 6.47 -1.98 11.17
CA PHE A 79 5.29 -1.15 10.94
C PHE A 79 4.45 -0.98 12.20
N ALA A 80 4.27 -2.02 13.02
CA ALA A 80 3.54 -1.91 14.27
C ALA A 80 4.17 -0.90 15.24
N ARG A 81 5.52 -0.82 15.27
CA ARG A 81 6.24 0.20 16.05
C ARG A 81 6.00 1.62 15.51
N VAL A 82 6.08 1.78 14.18
CA VAL A 82 5.80 3.05 13.49
C VAL A 82 4.35 3.50 13.72
N LEU A 83 3.40 2.59 13.50
CA LEU A 83 1.97 2.85 13.70
C LEU A 83 1.66 3.22 15.17
N GLY A 84 2.32 2.54 16.13
CA GLY A 84 2.19 2.85 17.56
C GLY A 84 2.70 4.26 17.92
N ILE A 85 3.68 4.81 17.20
CA ILE A 85 4.12 6.21 17.37
C ILE A 85 3.00 7.14 16.88
N ALA A 86 2.44 6.90 15.70
CA ALA A 86 1.37 7.71 15.13
C ALA A 86 0.13 7.72 16.03
N TYR A 87 -0.30 6.56 16.55
CA TYR A 87 -1.40 6.49 17.52
C TYR A 87 -1.14 7.28 18.79
N ARG A 88 0.08 7.21 19.36
CA ARG A 88 0.42 7.99 20.57
C ARG A 88 0.39 9.49 20.30
N ASP A 89 0.87 9.94 19.15
CA ASP A 89 0.88 11.36 18.80
C ASP A 89 -0.55 11.87 18.51
N LEU A 90 -1.37 11.05 17.86
CA LEU A 90 -2.78 11.34 17.63
C LEU A 90 -3.54 11.40 18.97
N ALA A 91 -3.35 10.43 19.88
CA ALA A 91 -3.99 10.40 21.18
C ALA A 91 -3.66 11.62 22.05
N ARG A 92 -2.42 12.12 21.99
CA ARG A 92 -2.03 13.36 22.70
C ARG A 92 -2.79 14.59 22.24
N ARG A 93 -3.19 14.62 20.97
CA ARG A 93 -3.97 15.73 20.37
C ARG A 93 -5.47 15.51 20.49
N ASN A 94 -5.91 14.24 20.53
CA ASN A 94 -7.31 13.83 20.60
C ASN A 94 -7.83 13.83 22.03
N SER A 95 -7.83 15.00 22.69
CA SER A 95 -8.27 15.16 24.08
C SER A 95 -9.04 16.46 24.26
N GLY A 96 -9.94 16.50 25.24
CA GLY A 96 -10.75 17.67 25.56
C GLY A 96 -11.70 18.06 24.40
N GLU A 97 -11.65 19.31 23.96
CA GLU A 97 -12.44 19.84 22.84
C GLU A 97 -12.07 19.24 21.47
N SER A 98 -10.97 18.51 21.40
CA SER A 98 -10.50 17.83 20.19
C SER A 98 -10.79 16.33 20.22
N ALA A 99 -11.56 15.85 21.18
CA ALA A 99 -11.96 14.44 21.25
C ALA A 99 -12.82 14.08 20.03
N GLY A 100 -12.50 12.93 19.41
CA GLY A 100 -13.23 12.47 18.22
C GLY A 100 -12.54 12.74 16.89
N MET A 101 -11.35 13.36 16.86
CA MET A 101 -10.54 13.47 15.64
C MET A 101 -10.24 12.08 15.08
N ALA A 102 -10.38 11.92 13.77
CA ALA A 102 -10.05 10.66 13.10
C ALA A 102 -9.50 10.90 11.68
N THR A 103 -8.81 9.89 11.17
CA THR A 103 -8.25 9.90 9.82
C THR A 103 -8.13 8.49 9.27
N THR A 104 -8.12 8.36 7.95
CA THR A 104 -7.67 7.15 7.25
C THR A 104 -6.15 7.06 7.25
N LEU A 105 -5.61 5.98 6.73
CA LEU A 105 -4.19 5.79 6.48
C LEU A 105 -4.00 4.94 5.24
N THR A 106 -3.19 5.39 4.29
CA THR A 106 -2.48 4.56 3.34
C THR A 106 -0.98 4.73 3.55
N PHE A 107 -0.25 3.63 3.54
CA PHE A 107 1.20 3.59 3.75
C PHE A 107 1.85 2.67 2.74
N LEU A 108 2.94 3.13 2.13
CA LEU A 108 3.75 2.36 1.21
C LEU A 108 5.23 2.60 1.49
N HIS A 109 6.01 1.51 1.57
CA HIS A 109 7.45 1.56 1.78
C HIS A 109 8.17 0.55 0.89
N PHE A 110 9.09 1.04 0.06
CA PHE A 110 9.99 0.20 -0.72
C PHE A 110 11.15 -0.24 0.16
N HIS A 111 11.39 -1.55 0.22
CA HIS A 111 12.45 -2.11 1.05
C HIS A 111 13.06 -3.35 0.40
N ARG A 112 14.17 -3.84 0.93
CA ARG A 112 14.90 -4.98 0.38
C ARG A 112 14.06 -6.25 0.16
N GLY A 113 13.00 -6.45 0.94
CA GLY A 113 12.11 -7.61 0.86
C GLY A 113 10.92 -7.42 -0.09
N GLY A 114 10.73 -6.26 -0.72
CA GLY A 114 9.58 -5.96 -1.56
C GLY A 114 9.01 -4.56 -1.34
N VAL A 115 7.72 -4.42 -1.49
CA VAL A 115 6.96 -3.20 -1.20
C VAL A 115 5.97 -3.50 -0.09
N PHE A 116 6.20 -2.93 1.08
CA PHE A 116 5.29 -3.07 2.20
C PHE A 116 4.18 -2.03 2.10
N THR A 117 2.94 -2.50 2.16
CA THR A 117 1.73 -1.66 2.15
C THR A 117 0.92 -1.87 3.40
N ALA A 118 0.31 -0.80 3.89
CA ALA A 118 -0.66 -0.87 4.98
C ALA A 118 -1.77 0.16 4.77
N HIS A 119 -3.00 -0.16 5.17
CA HIS A 119 -4.08 0.81 5.13
C HIS A 119 -5.08 0.64 6.28
N ILE A 120 -5.74 1.75 6.62
CA ILE A 120 -6.88 1.85 7.53
C ILE A 120 -7.86 2.85 6.90
N GLY A 121 -9.11 2.45 6.67
CA GLY A 121 -10.12 3.29 6.02
C GLY A 121 -10.38 2.87 4.57
N ASP A 122 -10.83 3.82 3.75
CA ASP A 122 -11.28 3.68 2.38
C ASP A 122 -10.41 4.43 1.35
N SER A 123 -9.39 5.15 1.80
CA SER A 123 -8.29 5.57 0.94
C SER A 123 -7.56 4.36 0.39
N ARG A 124 -7.10 4.40 -0.87
CA ARG A 124 -6.64 3.21 -1.58
C ARG A 124 -5.18 3.25 -1.97
N ILE A 125 -4.63 2.03 -2.09
CA ILE A 125 -3.30 1.75 -2.66
C ILE A 125 -3.50 0.84 -3.87
N TYR A 126 -2.89 1.21 -5.00
CA TYR A 126 -2.89 0.44 -6.24
C TYR A 126 -1.47 0.09 -6.66
N GLN A 127 -1.32 -1.05 -7.34
CA GLN A 127 -0.17 -1.36 -8.19
C GLN A 127 -0.68 -1.58 -9.61
N PHE A 128 -0.24 -0.75 -10.52
CA PHE A 128 -0.50 -0.88 -11.95
C PHE A 128 0.71 -1.50 -12.62
N ARG A 129 0.46 -2.46 -13.51
CA ARG A 129 1.49 -3.08 -14.34
C ARG A 129 1.19 -2.82 -15.82
N PRO A 130 2.15 -2.34 -16.61
CA PRO A 130 1.95 -2.09 -18.03
C PRO A 130 1.33 -3.30 -18.73
N ARG A 131 0.29 -3.08 -19.54
CA ARG A 131 -0.48 -4.07 -20.30
C ARG A 131 -1.27 -5.10 -19.47
N GLN A 132 -1.21 -5.04 -18.14
CA GLN A 132 -1.98 -5.91 -17.26
C GLN A 132 -2.99 -5.14 -16.40
N GLY A 133 -2.89 -3.81 -16.36
CA GLY A 133 -3.77 -2.96 -15.56
C GLY A 133 -3.48 -3.08 -14.06
N ILE A 134 -4.53 -3.15 -13.25
CA ILE A 134 -4.42 -3.26 -11.80
C ILE A 134 -4.04 -4.68 -11.40
N VAL A 135 -2.83 -4.87 -10.83
CA VAL A 135 -2.37 -6.16 -10.32
C VAL A 135 -2.48 -6.26 -8.79
N PHE A 136 -2.63 -5.13 -8.12
CA PHE A 136 -2.96 -5.07 -6.70
C PHE A 136 -3.81 -3.83 -6.42
N ARG A 137 -4.79 -3.99 -5.53
CA ARG A 137 -5.61 -2.92 -4.95
C ARG A 137 -5.93 -3.25 -3.49
N SER A 138 -5.79 -2.27 -2.58
CA SER A 138 -6.28 -2.41 -1.21
C SER A 138 -7.82 -2.44 -1.19
N TYR A 139 -8.39 -3.17 -0.23
CA TYR A 139 -9.84 -3.25 -0.05
C TYR A 139 -10.28 -2.30 1.06
N ASP A 140 -11.21 -1.40 0.74
CA ASP A 140 -11.70 -0.41 1.70
C ASP A 140 -12.29 -1.05 2.94
N HIS A 141 -11.99 -0.47 4.09
CA HIS A 141 -12.67 -0.79 5.33
C HIS A 141 -14.01 -0.04 5.40
N SER A 142 -14.92 -0.37 4.49
CA SER A 142 -16.27 0.21 4.41
C SER A 142 -17.36 -0.82 4.76
N LEU A 143 -18.53 -0.31 5.16
CA LEU A 143 -19.68 -1.16 5.43
C LEU A 143 -20.06 -1.95 4.17
N VAL A 144 -20.10 -1.28 3.02
CA VAL A 144 -20.50 -1.88 1.75
C VAL A 144 -19.57 -3.02 1.36
N ASN A 145 -18.24 -2.84 1.46
CA ASN A 145 -17.29 -3.91 1.20
C ASN A 145 -17.45 -5.08 2.19
N THR A 146 -17.80 -4.80 3.44
CA THR A 146 -18.11 -5.86 4.42
C THR A 146 -19.32 -6.66 3.98
N LEU A 147 -20.38 -6.01 3.51
CA LEU A 147 -21.60 -6.66 3.04
C LEU A 147 -21.35 -7.50 1.77
N VAL A 148 -20.54 -7.01 0.85
CA VAL A 148 -20.13 -7.80 -0.35
C VAL A 148 -19.35 -9.05 0.06
N ARG A 149 -18.36 -8.93 0.95
CA ARG A 149 -17.55 -10.07 1.41
C ARG A 149 -18.35 -11.12 2.18
N THR A 150 -19.42 -10.72 2.84
CA THR A 150 -20.32 -11.63 3.58
C THR A 150 -21.45 -12.17 2.71
N GLY A 151 -21.51 -11.81 1.42
CA GLY A 151 -22.54 -12.24 0.48
C GLY A 151 -23.91 -11.59 0.71
N ASN A 152 -23.97 -10.49 1.47
CA ASN A 152 -25.20 -9.74 1.71
C ASN A 152 -25.48 -8.66 0.65
N LEU A 153 -24.50 -8.34 -0.18
CA LEU A 153 -24.61 -7.50 -1.36
C LEU A 153 -23.77 -8.11 -2.50
N THR A 154 -24.21 -7.91 -3.74
CA THR A 154 -23.36 -8.15 -4.90
C THR A 154 -22.43 -6.97 -5.14
N PRO A 155 -21.32 -7.12 -5.87
CA PRO A 155 -20.46 -6.00 -6.27
C PRO A 155 -21.21 -4.91 -7.02
N GLU A 156 -22.21 -5.28 -7.85
CA GLU A 156 -23.05 -4.35 -8.61
C GLU A 156 -23.97 -3.52 -7.72
N GLU A 157 -24.57 -4.15 -6.69
CA GLU A 157 -25.41 -3.46 -5.71
C GLU A 157 -24.60 -2.55 -4.77
N ALA A 158 -23.31 -2.81 -4.67
CA ALA A 158 -22.38 -1.99 -3.88
C ALA A 158 -22.06 -0.65 -4.54
N VAL A 159 -22.17 -0.59 -5.88
CA VAL A 159 -22.00 0.65 -6.63
C VAL A 159 -23.19 1.56 -6.32
N ASP A 160 -22.92 2.81 -6.01
CA ASP A 160 -23.94 3.82 -5.65
C ASP A 160 -24.82 3.47 -4.43
N HIS A 161 -24.36 2.57 -3.56
CA HIS A 161 -25.13 2.22 -2.35
C HIS A 161 -25.24 3.41 -1.40
N PRO A 162 -26.43 3.69 -0.81
CA PRO A 162 -26.63 4.86 0.08
C PRO A 162 -25.70 4.92 1.30
N GLN A 163 -25.12 3.79 1.69
CA GLN A 163 -24.16 3.67 2.79
C GLN A 163 -22.73 3.45 2.31
N GLY A 164 -22.43 3.80 1.06
CA GLY A 164 -21.11 3.65 0.45
C GLY A 164 -20.00 4.38 1.21
N ASN A 165 -20.32 5.54 1.78
CA ASN A 165 -19.38 6.40 2.51
C ASN A 165 -19.21 6.02 4.00
N ILE A 166 -19.81 4.89 4.48
CA ILE A 166 -19.66 4.48 5.86
C ILE A 166 -18.37 3.67 5.99
N ILE A 167 -17.32 4.32 6.54
CA ILE A 167 -16.09 3.63 6.90
C ILE A 167 -16.27 2.85 8.21
N THR A 168 -15.67 1.68 8.30
CA THR A 168 -15.75 0.79 9.46
C THR A 168 -14.48 0.78 10.30
N ARG A 169 -13.42 1.40 9.81
CA ARG A 169 -12.13 1.57 10.51
C ARG A 169 -11.52 2.92 10.18
N CYS A 170 -11.08 3.63 11.21
CA CYS A 170 -10.28 4.85 11.10
C CYS A 170 -9.26 4.90 12.25
N MET A 171 -8.25 5.72 12.13
CA MET A 171 -7.31 6.04 13.21
C MET A 171 -7.88 7.17 14.06
N GLY A 172 -8.03 6.94 15.38
CA GLY A 172 -8.64 7.93 16.29
C GLY A 172 -10.14 7.70 16.48
N GLY A 173 -10.90 8.79 16.61
CA GLY A 173 -12.32 8.71 16.93
C GLY A 173 -12.58 8.66 18.45
N ALA A 174 -13.79 8.29 18.84
CA ALA A 174 -14.19 8.25 20.25
C ALA A 174 -13.59 7.06 21.02
N ASP A 175 -13.20 5.99 20.34
CA ASP A 175 -12.66 4.77 20.95
C ASP A 175 -11.14 4.70 20.80
N ASN A 176 -10.44 5.42 21.67
CA ASN A 176 -8.97 5.36 21.74
C ASN A 176 -8.42 4.14 22.52
N GLU A 177 -9.29 3.36 23.17
CA GLU A 177 -8.87 2.19 23.95
C GLU A 177 -8.55 0.99 23.05
N ASN A 178 -9.20 0.90 21.88
CA ASN A 178 -9.01 -0.18 20.91
C ASN A 178 -8.56 0.39 19.56
N PRO A 179 -7.27 0.64 19.34
CA PRO A 179 -6.78 1.17 18.08
C PRO A 179 -7.10 0.24 16.91
N ALA A 180 -7.62 0.78 15.82
CA ALA A 180 -7.94 0.01 14.63
C ALA A 180 -6.67 -0.66 14.06
N ALA A 181 -6.77 -1.97 13.81
CA ALA A 181 -5.69 -2.70 13.16
C ALA A 181 -5.61 -2.35 11.67
N ALA A 182 -4.41 -2.08 11.18
CA ALA A 182 -4.16 -1.91 9.75
C ALA A 182 -4.21 -3.26 9.03
N THR A 183 -4.71 -3.25 7.80
CA THR A 183 -4.50 -4.36 6.86
C THR A 183 -3.16 -4.15 6.18
N THR A 184 -2.27 -5.15 6.26
CA THR A 184 -0.90 -5.08 5.72
C THR A 184 -0.67 -6.14 4.66
N VAL A 185 0.10 -5.80 3.63
CA VAL A 185 0.55 -6.73 2.59
C VAL A 185 2.02 -6.41 2.25
N ASN A 186 2.86 -7.43 2.15
CA ASN A 186 4.18 -7.29 1.56
C ASN A 186 4.15 -7.83 0.13
N ILE A 187 4.23 -6.92 -0.84
CA ILE A 187 4.19 -7.23 -2.27
C ILE A 187 5.61 -7.59 -2.72
N THR A 188 5.83 -8.85 -3.10
CA THR A 188 7.12 -9.35 -3.59
C THR A 188 7.14 -9.51 -5.12
N ASP A 189 5.96 -9.56 -5.76
CA ASP A 189 5.81 -9.55 -7.21
C ASP A 189 5.81 -8.10 -7.71
N VAL A 190 7.00 -7.54 -7.86
CA VAL A 190 7.22 -6.19 -8.39
C VAL A 190 8.15 -6.29 -9.60
N LEU A 191 7.80 -5.59 -10.66
CA LEU A 191 8.55 -5.55 -11.92
C LEU A 191 8.93 -4.12 -12.30
N PRO A 192 10.03 -3.91 -13.04
CA PRO A 192 10.31 -2.63 -13.68
C PRO A 192 9.12 -2.19 -14.54
N GLY A 193 8.73 -0.93 -14.40
CA GLY A 193 7.55 -0.36 -15.05
C GLY A 193 6.30 -0.33 -14.17
N ASP A 194 6.23 -1.11 -13.10
CA ASP A 194 5.11 -1.03 -12.14
C ASP A 194 4.99 0.38 -11.55
N VAL A 195 3.75 0.84 -11.40
CA VAL A 195 3.43 2.13 -10.76
C VAL A 195 2.57 1.87 -9.53
N PHE A 196 2.97 2.42 -8.41
CA PHE A 196 2.16 2.45 -7.20
C PHE A 196 1.48 3.79 -7.07
N LEU A 197 0.17 3.78 -6.76
CA LEU A 197 -0.63 4.97 -6.49
C LEU A 197 -1.25 4.84 -5.11
N LEU A 198 -1.10 5.88 -4.29
CA LEU A 198 -1.87 6.08 -3.07
C LEU A 198 -2.81 7.25 -3.31
N CYS A 199 -4.09 7.12 -2.92
CA CYS A 199 -5.05 8.22 -3.07
C CYS A 199 -6.12 8.21 -1.99
N SER A 200 -6.64 9.40 -1.63
CA SER A 200 -7.86 9.56 -0.85
C SER A 200 -9.10 9.26 -1.70
N ASP A 201 -10.24 9.10 -1.06
CA ASP A 201 -11.51 8.76 -1.71
C ASP A 201 -12.01 9.84 -2.67
N GLY A 202 -11.67 11.12 -2.45
CA GLY A 202 -12.02 12.22 -3.34
C GLY A 202 -11.48 12.06 -4.78
N VAL A 203 -10.38 11.33 -4.97
CA VAL A 203 -9.90 10.92 -6.29
C VAL A 203 -10.83 9.86 -6.90
N LEU A 204 -11.29 8.93 -6.08
CA LEU A 204 -12.14 7.79 -6.48
C LEU A 204 -13.58 8.22 -6.80
N HIS A 205 -14.02 9.37 -6.29
CA HIS A 205 -15.27 9.99 -6.70
C HIS A 205 -15.24 10.47 -8.18
N CYS A 206 -14.04 10.70 -8.72
CA CYS A 206 -13.85 11.27 -10.06
C CYS A 206 -13.24 10.30 -11.06
N ALA A 207 -12.70 9.16 -10.62
CA ALA A 207 -12.05 8.17 -11.48
C ALA A 207 -12.34 6.75 -11.01
N THR A 208 -12.91 5.95 -11.88
CA THR A 208 -13.15 4.51 -11.66
C THR A 208 -11.86 3.71 -11.75
N ASP A 209 -11.85 2.49 -11.22
CA ASP A 209 -10.72 1.57 -11.35
C ASP A 209 -10.32 1.35 -12.82
N SER A 210 -11.29 1.27 -13.75
CA SER A 210 -11.02 1.12 -15.19
C SER A 210 -10.34 2.34 -15.78
N GLU A 211 -10.82 3.54 -15.46
CA GLU A 211 -10.21 4.80 -15.94
C GLU A 211 -8.81 5.01 -15.38
N LEU A 212 -8.58 4.62 -14.13
CA LEU A 212 -7.24 4.61 -13.54
C LEU A 212 -6.32 3.62 -14.26
N ALA A 213 -6.80 2.39 -14.53
CA ALA A 213 -6.03 1.39 -15.26
C ALA A 213 -5.65 1.89 -16.67
N ASP A 214 -6.59 2.46 -17.42
CA ASP A 214 -6.36 3.02 -18.76
C ASP A 214 -5.35 4.19 -18.71
N LEU A 215 -5.47 5.06 -17.71
CA LEU A 215 -4.57 6.20 -17.54
C LEU A 215 -3.13 5.72 -17.26
N PHE A 216 -2.95 4.75 -16.37
CA PHE A 216 -1.62 4.24 -16.00
C PHE A 216 -1.03 3.27 -17.04
N ASP A 217 -1.81 2.70 -17.94
CA ASP A 217 -1.33 1.93 -19.11
C ASP A 217 -1.02 2.81 -20.34
N SER A 218 -1.41 4.08 -20.33
CA SER A 218 -1.16 5.00 -21.43
C SER A 218 0.35 5.27 -21.64
N GLU A 219 0.73 5.73 -22.85
CA GLU A 219 2.10 6.11 -23.21
C GLU A 219 2.54 7.48 -22.65
N LEU A 220 1.76 8.06 -21.74
CA LEU A 220 2.05 9.35 -21.13
C LEU A 220 3.18 9.25 -20.11
N SER A 221 3.89 10.35 -19.88
CA SER A 221 4.80 10.47 -18.75
C SER A 221 4.05 10.46 -17.41
N ASP A 222 4.72 10.08 -16.33
CA ASP A 222 4.11 10.06 -15.00
C ASP A 222 3.61 11.45 -14.57
N ALA A 223 4.34 12.49 -14.94
CA ALA A 223 3.93 13.87 -14.70
C ALA A 223 2.62 14.22 -15.45
N GLU A 224 2.47 13.77 -16.69
CA GLU A 224 1.25 14.02 -17.47
C GLU A 224 0.08 13.19 -16.97
N ARG A 225 0.30 11.92 -16.57
CA ARG A 225 -0.74 11.10 -15.93
C ARG A 225 -1.28 11.76 -14.68
N MET A 226 -0.39 12.18 -13.78
CA MET A 226 -0.78 12.83 -12.52
C MET A 226 -1.44 14.19 -12.76
N LYS A 227 -1.00 14.95 -13.77
CA LYS A 227 -1.66 16.19 -14.18
C LYS A 227 -3.09 15.94 -14.69
N ARG A 228 -3.30 14.89 -15.50
CA ARG A 228 -4.64 14.52 -15.97
C ARG A 228 -5.54 14.05 -14.84
N LEU A 229 -5.01 13.23 -13.94
CA LEU A 229 -5.76 12.77 -12.77
C LEU A 229 -6.14 13.96 -11.88
N ALA A 230 -5.21 14.86 -11.60
CA ALA A 230 -5.46 16.09 -10.84
C ALA A 230 -6.54 16.97 -11.50
N ALA A 231 -6.49 17.13 -12.82
CA ALA A 231 -7.50 17.92 -13.55
C ALA A 231 -8.89 17.24 -13.52
N ALA A 232 -8.95 15.91 -13.62
CA ALA A 232 -10.21 15.17 -13.50
C ALA A 232 -10.81 15.27 -12.09
N SER A 233 -9.97 15.35 -11.06
CA SER A 233 -10.37 15.43 -9.65
C SER A 233 -10.58 16.84 -9.13
N GLU A 234 -10.28 17.90 -9.91
CA GLU A 234 -10.37 19.30 -9.47
C GLU A 234 -11.77 19.67 -8.99
N SER A 235 -12.81 19.10 -9.60
CA SER A 235 -14.21 19.33 -9.24
C SER A 235 -14.78 18.32 -8.24
N SER A 236 -13.92 17.48 -7.63
CA SER A 236 -14.37 16.54 -6.59
C SER A 236 -15.15 17.26 -5.50
N VAL A 237 -16.19 16.60 -5.03
CA VAL A 237 -16.98 17.11 -3.87
C VAL A 237 -16.17 17.05 -2.57
N ASP A 238 -15.06 16.31 -2.57
CA ASP A 238 -14.17 16.13 -1.43
C ASP A 238 -12.74 16.60 -1.70
N ASN A 239 -11.95 16.70 -0.64
CA ASN A 239 -10.50 16.83 -0.74
C ASN A 239 -9.96 15.65 -1.55
N ASN A 240 -8.96 15.89 -2.36
CA ASN A 240 -8.41 14.83 -3.19
C ASN A 240 -6.88 14.93 -3.27
N THR A 241 -6.26 13.86 -2.85
CA THR A 241 -4.80 13.75 -2.71
C THR A 241 -4.34 12.45 -3.32
N ALA A 242 -3.27 12.52 -4.12
CA ALA A 242 -2.65 11.31 -4.67
C ALA A 242 -1.13 11.44 -4.76
N ILE A 243 -0.45 10.29 -4.60
CA ILE A 243 0.99 10.12 -4.82
C ILE A 243 1.19 8.92 -5.73
N ALA A 244 1.92 9.09 -6.84
CA ALA A 244 2.30 8.02 -7.74
C ALA A 244 3.82 7.88 -7.81
N VAL A 245 4.32 6.65 -7.77
CA VAL A 245 5.74 6.33 -7.90
C VAL A 245 5.93 5.13 -8.81
N ARG A 246 6.86 5.25 -9.78
CA ARG A 246 7.19 4.19 -10.73
C ARG A 246 8.49 3.50 -10.34
N VAL A 247 8.49 2.19 -10.46
CA VAL A 247 9.70 1.37 -10.39
C VAL A 247 10.42 1.41 -11.74
N LEU A 248 11.64 1.93 -11.77
CA LEU A 248 12.47 1.99 -12.98
C LEU A 248 13.25 0.70 -13.17
N ASP A 249 13.89 0.23 -12.11
CA ASP A 249 14.68 -1.01 -12.13
C ASP A 249 14.69 -1.69 -10.75
N ILE A 250 15.02 -2.97 -10.76
CA ILE A 250 15.14 -3.79 -9.56
C ILE A 250 16.40 -4.61 -9.64
N SER A 251 17.45 -4.19 -8.93
CA SER A 251 18.66 -5.00 -8.80
C SER A 251 18.46 -6.06 -7.72
N ARG A 252 18.65 -7.33 -8.11
CA ARG A 252 18.81 -8.44 -7.17
C ARG A 252 20.30 -8.57 -6.89
N ARG A 253 20.76 -8.13 -5.73
CA ARG A 253 22.11 -8.47 -5.29
C ARG A 253 22.19 -10.00 -5.27
N SER A 254 22.99 -10.59 -6.15
CA SER A 254 23.33 -12.01 -6.04
C SER A 254 23.94 -12.18 -4.65
N GLU A 255 23.23 -12.87 -3.74
CA GLU A 255 23.92 -13.43 -2.60
C GLU A 255 25.00 -14.32 -3.19
N ASN A 256 26.25 -13.98 -2.97
CA ASN A 256 27.36 -14.89 -3.19
C ASN A 256 27.11 -16.08 -2.25
N LEU A 257 26.37 -17.07 -2.74
CA LEU A 257 26.43 -18.39 -2.13
C LEU A 257 27.91 -18.75 -2.20
N PRO A 258 28.57 -19.12 -1.08
CA PRO A 258 29.91 -19.64 -1.13
C PRO A 258 29.90 -20.76 -2.19
N GLU A 259 30.85 -20.71 -3.12
CA GLU A 259 31.02 -21.81 -4.07
C GLU A 259 31.02 -23.11 -3.28
N PRO A 260 30.24 -24.13 -3.73
CA PRO A 260 30.30 -25.43 -3.09
C PRO A 260 31.79 -25.84 -3.09
N PRO A 261 32.31 -26.39 -1.99
CA PRO A 261 33.69 -26.81 -1.92
C PRO A 261 33.97 -27.72 -3.13
N ALA A 262 35.09 -27.45 -3.78
CA ALA A 262 35.53 -28.27 -4.90
C ALA A 262 35.48 -29.76 -4.46
N PRO A 263 35.03 -30.68 -5.32
CA PRO A 263 35.02 -32.10 -4.97
C PRO A 263 36.44 -32.50 -4.59
N ASP A 264 36.60 -33.05 -3.39
CA ASP A 264 37.88 -33.66 -3.00
C ASP A 264 38.20 -34.80 -3.95
N ASP A 265 39.31 -34.68 -4.70
CA ASP A 265 39.81 -35.62 -5.69
C ASP A 265 40.39 -36.90 -5.06
N ASP A 266 40.15 -37.16 -3.76
CA ASP A 266 40.65 -38.34 -3.05
C ASP A 266 39.54 -39.27 -2.58
N PHE A 267 38.79 -39.88 -3.50
CA PHE A 267 37.99 -41.06 -3.21
C PHE A 267 38.39 -42.16 -4.18
N GLU A 268 39.38 -42.97 -3.79
CA GLU A 268 39.62 -44.30 -4.40
C GLU A 268 38.39 -45.18 -4.15
N ALA A 269 37.78 -45.65 -5.23
CA ALA A 269 36.65 -46.52 -5.22
C ALA A 269 37.06 -47.92 -4.80
N GLU A 270 36.70 -48.34 -3.59
CA GLU A 270 36.60 -49.77 -3.25
C GLU A 270 35.20 -50.28 -3.61
N HIS A 271 35.15 -51.15 -4.59
CA HIS A 271 33.96 -51.91 -4.97
C HIS A 271 33.65 -52.99 -3.94
N GLU A 272 32.56 -52.82 -3.20
CA GLU A 272 31.82 -53.96 -2.66
C GLU A 272 30.33 -53.84 -3.05
N SER A 273 29.86 -54.84 -3.79
CA SER A 273 28.49 -54.99 -4.27
C SER A 273 27.62 -55.63 -3.18
N ASP A 274 26.67 -54.89 -2.63
CA ASP A 274 25.59 -55.44 -1.80
C ASP A 274 24.31 -55.59 -2.64
N PRO A 275 23.71 -56.82 -2.72
CA PRO A 275 22.54 -57.07 -3.59
C PRO A 275 21.18 -56.86 -2.92
N SER A 276 21.06 -56.05 -1.87
CA SER A 276 19.79 -55.92 -1.12
C SER A 276 19.12 -54.54 -1.13
N ALA A 277 19.33 -53.72 -2.16
CA ALA A 277 18.64 -52.43 -2.26
C ALA A 277 17.19 -52.59 -2.76
N THR A 278 16.24 -52.42 -1.87
CA THR A 278 14.80 -52.40 -2.14
C THR A 278 14.42 -51.15 -2.97
N ARG A 279 13.81 -51.37 -4.13
CA ARG A 279 13.25 -50.32 -4.98
C ARG A 279 11.99 -49.73 -4.33
N ILE A 280 11.99 -48.44 -4.07
CA ILE A 280 10.78 -47.69 -3.76
C ILE A 280 10.16 -47.21 -5.09
N ILE A 281 8.96 -47.74 -5.38
CA ILE A 281 8.14 -47.30 -6.52
C ILE A 281 7.28 -46.15 -6.04
N THR A 282 7.46 -44.95 -6.63
CA THR A 282 6.56 -43.83 -6.44
C THR A 282 5.38 -44.01 -7.40
N VAL A 283 4.20 -44.23 -6.85
CA VAL A 283 2.93 -44.21 -7.60
C VAL A 283 2.41 -42.79 -7.61
N ALA A 284 2.27 -42.21 -8.80
CA ALA A 284 1.49 -41.01 -9.02
C ALA A 284 0.02 -41.46 -9.20
N GLU A 285 -0.86 -41.03 -8.33
CA GLU A 285 -2.29 -41.16 -8.51
C GLU A 285 -2.89 -39.91 -9.17
N ASP A 286 -3.37 -40.11 -10.40
CA ASP A 286 -4.33 -39.24 -11.09
C ASP A 286 -5.65 -39.26 -10.32
N ILE A 287 -6.20 -38.11 -10.00
CA ILE A 287 -7.62 -37.99 -9.66
C ILE A 287 -8.25 -37.09 -10.73
N ALA A 288 -8.96 -37.75 -11.64
CA ALA A 288 -9.94 -37.13 -12.52
C ALA A 288 -11.34 -37.43 -11.96
N GLU A 289 -12.20 -36.40 -12.05
CA GLU A 289 -13.65 -36.41 -12.19
C GLU A 289 -14.53 -37.17 -11.16
N GLU A 290 -15.28 -36.37 -10.37
CA GLU A 290 -16.77 -36.32 -10.44
C GLU A 290 -17.31 -35.03 -9.81
#